data_a809211a8944831294289b7131292d63
#
_entry.id   a809211a8944831294289b7131292d63
#
_cell.length_a   1.000
_cell.length_b   1.000
_cell.length_c   1.000
_cell.angle_alpha   90.00
_cell.angle_beta   90.00
_cell.angle_gamma   90.00
#
_symmetry.space_group_name_H-M   'P 1'
#
loop_
_entity.id
_entity.type
_entity.pdbx_description
1 polymer ?
#
loop_
_entity_poly.entity_id
_entity_poly.type
_entity_poly.pdbx_seq_one_letter_code
_entity_poly.pdbx_strand_id
1 'polypeptide(L)'
;MLRGDPNFRRLPPGEQQRVVQQLHQVDQLSEEQRQRRLARAEMIEHLQPQQRMQINLSARRWAALPVDRQAMMKRAFQDLRAVPLDQRPTVLNSARYQGAFSPEERGILSDMLRVEPYQPARP
;
A
#
# COMPACT_ATOMS: atom_id res chain seq x y z
N MET A 1 25.95 -4.58 -9.34
CA MET A 1 25.40 -5.95 -9.54
C MET A 1 26.19 -6.94 -8.71
N LEU A 2 25.50 -7.84 -8.05
CA LEU A 2 26.12 -8.81 -7.16
C LEU A 2 27.08 -9.75 -7.88
N ARG A 3 26.80 -10.12 -9.12
CA ARG A 3 27.66 -11.00 -9.92
C ARG A 3 29.01 -10.39 -10.26
N GLY A 4 29.16 -9.07 -10.15
CA GLY A 4 30.43 -8.38 -10.31
C GLY A 4 31.18 -8.16 -9.00
N ASP A 5 30.59 -8.53 -7.85
CA ASP A 5 31.19 -8.36 -6.55
C ASP A 5 32.22 -9.46 -6.29
N PRO A 6 33.50 -9.09 -5.99
CA PRO A 6 34.51 -10.10 -5.67
C PRO A 6 34.14 -10.96 -4.46
N ASN A 7 33.40 -10.43 -3.49
CA ASN A 7 32.95 -11.18 -2.31
C ASN A 7 31.95 -12.28 -2.67
N PHE A 8 31.09 -12.05 -3.66
CA PHE A 8 30.13 -13.05 -4.12
C PHE A 8 30.85 -14.28 -4.70
N ARG A 9 31.91 -14.06 -5.48
CA ARG A 9 32.71 -15.14 -6.10
C ARG A 9 33.47 -15.99 -5.08
N ARG A 10 33.71 -15.45 -3.88
CA ARG A 10 34.41 -16.19 -2.81
C ARG A 10 33.50 -17.08 -2.00
N LEU A 11 32.16 -16.94 -2.16
CA LEU A 11 31.19 -17.77 -1.45
C LEU A 11 31.16 -19.18 -2.04
N PRO A 12 30.91 -20.22 -1.20
CA PRO A 12 30.67 -21.57 -1.71
C PRO A 12 29.49 -21.60 -2.69
N PRO A 13 29.50 -22.53 -3.67
CA PRO A 13 28.45 -22.58 -4.71
C PRO A 13 27.04 -22.66 -4.15
N GLY A 14 26.79 -23.38 -3.05
CA GLY A 14 25.49 -23.48 -2.43
C GLY A 14 25.00 -22.15 -1.85
N GLU A 15 25.90 -21.38 -1.27
CA GLU A 15 25.58 -20.05 -0.74
C GLU A 15 25.35 -19.04 -1.85
N GLN A 16 26.09 -19.15 -2.96
CA GLN A 16 25.86 -18.33 -4.15
C GLN A 16 24.45 -18.51 -4.69
N GLN A 17 23.96 -19.75 -4.76
CA GLN A 17 22.59 -20.03 -5.20
C GLN A 17 21.55 -19.43 -4.27
N ARG A 18 21.75 -19.53 -2.95
CA ARG A 18 20.84 -18.94 -1.98
C ARG A 18 20.76 -17.43 -2.12
N VAL A 19 21.90 -16.77 -2.28
CA VAL A 19 21.96 -15.33 -2.48
C VAL A 19 21.23 -14.92 -3.75
N VAL A 20 21.42 -15.64 -4.85
CA VAL A 20 20.73 -15.38 -6.12
C VAL A 20 19.22 -15.56 -5.97
N GLN A 21 18.76 -16.61 -5.26
CA GLN A 21 17.35 -16.84 -5.02
C GLN A 21 16.73 -15.73 -4.18
N GLN A 22 17.41 -15.30 -3.12
CA GLN A 22 16.95 -14.18 -2.28
C GLN A 22 16.85 -12.88 -3.08
N LEU A 23 17.82 -12.60 -3.93
CA LEU A 23 17.80 -11.42 -4.80
C LEU A 23 16.64 -11.47 -5.78
N HIS A 24 16.38 -12.65 -6.34
CA HIS A 24 15.29 -12.83 -7.28
C HIS A 24 13.93 -12.55 -6.63
N GLN A 25 13.72 -13.01 -5.39
CA GLN A 25 12.51 -12.71 -4.62
C GLN A 25 12.38 -11.23 -4.33
N VAL A 26 13.47 -10.57 -3.93
CA VAL A 26 13.50 -9.13 -3.67
C VAL A 26 13.19 -8.34 -4.95
N ASP A 27 13.74 -8.77 -6.09
CA ASP A 27 13.49 -8.13 -7.38
C ASP A 27 12.00 -8.22 -7.78
N GLN A 28 11.35 -9.36 -7.53
CA GLN A 28 9.91 -9.52 -7.80
C GLN A 28 9.07 -8.58 -6.92
N LEU A 29 9.38 -8.51 -5.63
CA LEU A 29 8.69 -7.60 -4.71
C LEU A 29 8.91 -6.14 -5.10
N SER A 30 10.13 -5.78 -5.51
CA SER A 30 10.44 -4.43 -5.98
C SER A 30 9.66 -4.06 -7.23
N GLU A 31 9.48 -5.02 -8.16
CA GLU A 31 8.72 -4.80 -9.37
C GLU A 31 7.23 -4.59 -9.08
N GLU A 32 6.64 -5.43 -8.22
CA GLU A 32 5.25 -5.26 -7.79
C GLU A 32 5.03 -3.92 -7.09
N GLN A 33 5.96 -3.53 -6.21
CA GLN A 33 5.90 -2.24 -5.53
C GLN A 33 6.02 -1.07 -6.51
N ARG A 34 6.89 -1.19 -7.49
CA ARG A 34 7.08 -0.18 -8.53
C ARG A 34 5.81 0.00 -9.35
N GLN A 35 5.20 -1.10 -9.78
CA GLN A 35 3.95 -1.07 -10.54
C GLN A 35 2.82 -0.42 -9.75
N ARG A 36 2.72 -0.71 -8.46
CA ARG A 36 1.72 -0.08 -7.60
C ARG A 36 1.96 1.43 -7.45
N ARG A 37 3.22 1.85 -7.32
CA ARG A 37 3.56 3.26 -7.24
C ARG A 37 3.22 4.00 -8.53
N LEU A 38 3.49 3.37 -9.67
CA LEU A 38 3.15 3.96 -10.98
C LEU A 38 1.64 4.07 -11.15
N ALA A 39 0.88 3.02 -10.81
CA ALA A 39 -0.57 3.04 -10.87
C ALA A 39 -1.16 4.11 -9.97
N ARG A 40 -0.63 4.25 -8.76
CA ARG A 40 -1.06 5.29 -7.81
C ARG A 40 -0.73 6.68 -8.34
N ALA A 41 0.44 6.86 -8.92
CA ALA A 41 0.85 8.14 -9.50
C ALA A 41 -0.07 8.54 -10.65
N GLU A 42 -0.45 7.59 -11.52
CA GLU A 42 -1.41 7.84 -12.59
C GLU A 42 -2.78 8.26 -12.03
N MET A 43 -3.26 7.58 -11.01
CA MET A 43 -4.52 7.94 -10.37
C MET A 43 -4.47 9.36 -9.81
N ILE A 44 -3.35 9.75 -9.20
CA ILE A 44 -3.16 11.09 -8.65
C ILE A 44 -3.11 12.14 -9.77
N GLU A 45 -2.46 11.83 -10.89
CA GLU A 45 -2.37 12.75 -12.02
C GLU A 45 -3.75 13.11 -12.62
N HIS A 46 -4.70 12.17 -12.56
CA HIS A 46 -6.06 12.41 -13.05
C HIS A 46 -6.93 13.20 -12.07
N LEU A 47 -6.45 13.47 -10.86
CA LEU A 47 -7.18 14.24 -9.88
C LEU A 47 -7.01 15.74 -10.11
N GLN A 48 -8.07 16.49 -9.80
CA GLN A 48 -7.98 17.94 -9.76
C GLN A 48 -7.13 18.40 -8.57
N PRO A 49 -6.52 19.62 -8.63
CA PRO A 49 -5.68 20.12 -7.54
C PRO A 49 -6.36 20.10 -6.17
N GLN A 50 -7.66 20.40 -6.12
CA GLN A 50 -8.44 20.39 -4.87
C GLN A 50 -8.50 18.98 -4.28
N GLN A 51 -8.67 17.96 -5.11
CA GLN A 51 -8.71 16.56 -4.68
C GLN A 51 -7.36 16.12 -4.15
N ARG A 52 -6.26 16.54 -4.80
CA ARG A 52 -4.90 16.24 -4.32
C ARG A 52 -4.64 16.88 -2.96
N MET A 53 -5.09 18.12 -2.76
CA MET A 53 -4.97 18.79 -1.48
C MET A 53 -5.73 18.04 -0.40
N GLN A 54 -6.92 17.55 -0.70
CA GLN A 54 -7.74 16.78 0.24
C GLN A 54 -7.05 15.49 0.65
N ILE A 55 -6.44 14.78 -0.30
CA ILE A 55 -5.70 13.56 -0.02
C ILE A 55 -4.49 13.86 0.86
N ASN A 56 -3.74 14.92 0.57
CA ASN A 56 -2.58 15.31 1.37
C ASN A 56 -3.00 15.66 2.80
N LEU A 57 -4.11 16.36 2.96
CA LEU A 57 -4.65 16.70 4.26
C LEU A 57 -5.04 15.45 5.05
N SER A 58 -5.71 14.50 4.39
CA SER A 58 -6.10 13.23 5.01
C SER A 58 -4.87 12.41 5.42
N ALA A 59 -3.80 12.41 4.62
CA ALA A 59 -2.55 11.76 4.98
C ALA A 59 -1.95 12.36 6.25
N ARG A 60 -2.00 13.68 6.40
CA ARG A 60 -1.51 14.37 7.61
C ARG A 60 -2.38 14.04 8.82
N ARG A 61 -3.70 13.97 8.64
CA ARG A 61 -4.63 13.59 9.70
C ARG A 61 -4.38 12.17 10.17
N TRP A 62 -4.11 11.25 9.24
CA TRP A 62 -3.75 9.88 9.58
C TRP A 62 -2.48 9.86 10.43
N ALA A 63 -1.44 10.59 10.02
CA ALA A 63 -0.18 10.64 10.75
C ALA A 63 -0.33 11.25 12.15
N ALA A 64 -1.35 12.06 12.36
CA ALA A 64 -1.63 12.69 13.66
C ALA A 64 -2.47 11.82 14.60
N LEU A 65 -2.99 10.68 14.13
CA LEU A 65 -3.77 9.78 14.97
C LEU A 65 -2.87 9.07 16.00
N PRO A 66 -3.45 8.63 17.14
CA PRO A 66 -2.71 7.77 18.08
C PRO A 66 -2.19 6.51 17.40
N VAL A 67 -1.09 5.96 17.90
CA VAL A 67 -0.39 4.82 17.27
C VAL A 67 -1.31 3.60 17.12
N ASP A 68 -2.13 3.32 18.12
CA ASP A 68 -3.09 2.22 18.08
C ASP A 68 -4.15 2.43 16.99
N ARG A 69 -4.62 3.68 16.81
CA ARG A 69 -5.58 4.00 15.76
C ARG A 69 -4.94 3.93 14.38
N GLN A 70 -3.70 4.39 14.24
CA GLN A 70 -2.95 4.26 12.99
C GLN A 70 -2.83 2.79 12.57
N ALA A 71 -2.55 1.89 13.52
CA ALA A 71 -2.44 0.46 13.24
C ALA A 71 -3.77 -0.13 12.77
N MET A 72 -4.88 0.24 13.42
CA MET A 72 -6.22 -0.18 13.00
C MET A 72 -6.57 0.33 11.61
N MET A 73 -6.25 1.59 11.32
CA MET A 73 -6.45 2.22 10.02
C MET A 73 -5.66 1.52 8.93
N LYS A 74 -4.40 1.18 9.21
CA LYS A 74 -3.55 0.45 8.26
C LYS A 74 -4.13 -0.92 7.92
N ARG A 75 -4.63 -1.64 8.92
CA ARG A 75 -5.24 -2.95 8.71
C ARG A 75 -6.50 -2.83 7.86
N ALA A 76 -7.36 -1.86 8.17
CA ALA A 76 -8.57 -1.60 7.39
C ALA A 76 -8.24 -1.20 5.95
N PHE A 77 -7.22 -0.37 5.76
CA PHE A 77 -6.75 0.05 4.44
C PHE A 77 -6.29 -1.15 3.61
N GLN A 78 -5.54 -2.06 4.21
CA GLN A 78 -5.08 -3.28 3.53
C GLN A 78 -6.26 -4.17 3.14
N ASP A 79 -7.26 -4.31 4.00
CA ASP A 79 -8.47 -5.09 3.70
C ASP A 79 -9.28 -4.45 2.57
N LEU A 80 -9.43 -3.13 2.60
CA LEU A 80 -10.21 -2.40 1.60
C LEU A 80 -9.50 -2.28 0.25
N ARG A 81 -8.19 -2.44 0.23
CA ARG A 81 -7.43 -2.52 -1.03
C ARG A 81 -7.89 -3.70 -1.88
N ALA A 82 -8.32 -4.78 -1.24
CA ALA A 82 -8.83 -5.97 -1.90
C ALA A 82 -10.30 -5.83 -2.33
N VAL A 83 -10.94 -4.70 -2.05
CA VAL A 83 -12.31 -4.40 -2.46
C VAL A 83 -12.26 -3.53 -3.72
N PRO A 84 -13.08 -3.83 -4.75
CA PRO A 84 -13.15 -2.98 -5.93
C PRO A 84 -13.51 -1.53 -5.58
N LEU A 85 -12.98 -0.58 -6.33
CA LEU A 85 -13.09 0.85 -6.03
C LEU A 85 -14.54 1.32 -5.85
N ASP A 86 -15.44 0.81 -6.69
CA ASP A 86 -16.85 1.20 -6.67
C ASP A 86 -17.61 0.64 -5.45
N GLN A 87 -17.09 -0.40 -4.81
CA GLN A 87 -17.71 -1.03 -3.64
C GLN A 87 -17.15 -0.51 -2.31
N ARG A 88 -16.01 0.17 -2.32
CA ARG A 88 -15.36 0.65 -1.10
C ARG A 88 -16.23 1.59 -0.26
N PRO A 89 -16.97 2.55 -0.84
CA PRO A 89 -17.85 3.39 -0.05
C PRO A 89 -18.94 2.62 0.69
N THR A 90 -19.51 1.58 0.05
CA THR A 90 -20.52 0.73 0.67
C THR A 90 -19.96 0.01 1.89
N VAL A 91 -18.74 -0.54 1.78
CA VAL A 91 -18.09 -1.23 2.89
C VAL A 91 -17.75 -0.27 4.02
N LEU A 92 -17.25 0.93 3.70
CA LEU A 92 -16.94 1.96 4.69
C LEU A 92 -18.18 2.45 5.45
N ASN A 93 -19.34 2.39 4.83
CA ASN A 93 -20.61 2.78 5.45
C ASN A 93 -21.33 1.61 6.12
N SER A 94 -20.75 0.42 6.13
CA SER A 94 -21.33 -0.74 6.80
C SER A 94 -21.33 -0.54 8.33
N ALA A 95 -22.22 -1.24 9.01
CA ALA A 95 -22.33 -1.18 10.47
C ALA A 95 -21.02 -1.53 11.18
N ARG A 96 -20.27 -2.50 10.62
CA ARG A 96 -18.98 -2.93 11.16
C ARG A 96 -17.98 -1.76 11.19
N TYR A 97 -17.85 -1.03 10.08
CA TYR A 97 -16.93 0.10 10.01
C TYR A 97 -17.41 1.31 10.78
N GLN A 98 -18.71 1.55 10.83
CA GLN A 98 -19.28 2.62 11.64
C GLN A 98 -19.03 2.39 13.14
N GLY A 99 -19.04 1.13 13.58
CA GLY A 99 -18.76 0.81 14.97
C GLY A 99 -17.28 0.80 15.31
N ALA A 100 -16.41 0.57 14.35
CA ALA A 100 -14.96 0.45 14.58
C ALA A 100 -14.21 1.77 14.38
N PHE A 101 -14.70 2.66 13.52
CA PHE A 101 -14.02 3.89 13.13
C PHE A 101 -14.95 5.10 13.24
N SER A 102 -14.39 6.23 13.65
CA SER A 102 -15.10 7.50 13.69
C SER A 102 -15.44 8.00 12.27
N PRO A 103 -16.40 8.92 12.10
CA PRO A 103 -16.65 9.53 10.79
C PRO A 103 -15.41 10.17 10.19
N GLU A 104 -14.56 10.80 11.01
CA GLU A 104 -13.31 11.40 10.56
C GLU A 104 -12.35 10.33 10.03
N GLU A 105 -12.18 9.23 10.78
CA GLU A 105 -11.31 8.14 10.37
C GLU A 105 -11.79 7.47 9.08
N ARG A 106 -13.10 7.28 8.95
CA ARG A 106 -13.68 6.72 7.71
C ARG A 106 -13.49 7.67 6.53
N GLY A 107 -13.56 8.98 6.76
CA GLY A 107 -13.27 9.98 5.74
C GLY A 107 -11.82 9.93 5.27
N ILE A 108 -10.88 9.77 6.18
CA ILE A 108 -9.45 9.60 5.86
C ILE A 108 -9.25 8.35 5.01
N LEU A 109 -9.84 7.22 5.41
CA LEU A 109 -9.75 5.97 4.64
C LEU A 109 -10.32 6.14 3.24
N SER A 110 -11.48 6.79 3.12
CA SER A 110 -12.12 7.04 1.83
C SER A 110 -11.22 7.85 0.91
N ASP A 111 -10.61 8.92 1.42
CA ASP A 111 -9.72 9.77 0.63
C ASP A 111 -8.47 9.03 0.17
N MET A 112 -7.83 8.30 1.07
CA MET A 112 -6.61 7.55 0.75
C MET A 112 -6.89 6.40 -0.20
N LEU A 113 -8.05 5.75 -0.08
CA LEU A 113 -8.43 4.63 -0.94
C LEU A 113 -8.79 5.06 -2.36
N ARG A 114 -9.09 6.33 -2.60
CA ARG A 114 -9.33 6.86 -3.95
C ARG A 114 -8.15 6.68 -4.88
N VAL A 115 -6.94 6.74 -4.32
CA VAL A 115 -5.71 6.64 -5.09
C VAL A 115 -4.98 5.33 -4.81
N GLU A 116 -5.69 4.35 -4.25
CA GLU A 116 -5.12 3.02 -4.02
C GLU A 116 -5.66 2.05 -5.07
N PRO A 117 -4.79 1.52 -5.93
CA PRO A 117 -5.22 0.55 -6.95
C PRO A 117 -5.84 -0.70 -6.34
N TYR A 118 -6.82 -1.27 -7.03
CA TYR A 118 -7.43 -2.53 -6.63
C TYR A 118 -6.37 -3.64 -6.66
N GLN A 119 -6.30 -4.38 -5.55
CA GLN A 119 -5.38 -5.51 -5.45
C GLN A 119 -6.12 -6.67 -4.82
N PRO A 120 -6.49 -7.71 -5.61
CA PRO A 120 -7.17 -8.89 -5.08
C PRO A 120 -6.36 -9.53 -3.96
N ALA A 121 -7.05 -10.04 -2.94
CA ALA A 121 -6.39 -10.80 -1.88
C ALA A 121 -5.74 -12.03 -2.49
N ARG A 122 -4.50 -12.31 -2.12
CA ARG A 122 -3.81 -13.53 -2.56
C ARG A 122 -4.42 -14.73 -1.82
N PRO A 123 -4.68 -15.83 -2.55
CA PRO A 123 -5.18 -17.04 -1.90
C PRO A 123 -4.16 -17.65 -0.94
#